data_27be202ba05850196578f6ae51b04c86
#
_entry.id   27be202ba05850196578f6ae51b04c86
#
_cell.length_a   1.000
_cell.length_b   1.000
_cell.length_c   1.000
_cell.angle_alpha   90.00
_cell.angle_beta   90.00
_cell.angle_gamma   90.00
#
_symmetry.space_group_name_H-M   'P 1'
#
loop_
_entity.id
_entity.type
_entity.pdbx_description
1 polymer ?
#
loop_
_entity_poly.entity_id
_entity_poly.type
_entity_poly.pdbx_seq_one_letter_code
_entity_poly.pdbx_strand_id
1 'polypeptide(L)'
;IMVVGVNGVGKTTTIGKLAYQFKKAGKSVYLGAADTFRAAAVEQLDIWGSRVGVPVIKQKMGADPASVAYDTLNSAVANNADVVIIDTAGRLHNKVGLMNELTKIKNVMKKVVPDAPNEVLLVLDGSTGQNAFEQAKQFTLATEVTAMAITKLDGTAKGGVVIGISDQFKICLLYTSPSPRDLSTSR
;
A
#
# COMPACT_ATOMS: atom_id res chain seq x y z
N ILE A 1 2.62 -5.98 -5.62
CA ILE A 1 2.47 -4.55 -5.27
C ILE A 1 2.83 -4.36 -3.81
N MET A 2 3.76 -3.46 -3.50
CA MET A 2 4.07 -3.03 -2.13
C MET A 2 3.46 -1.66 -1.87
N VAL A 3 2.58 -1.52 -0.87
CA VAL A 3 1.89 -0.24 -0.59
C VAL A 3 2.56 0.48 0.57
N VAL A 4 3.03 1.70 0.32
CA VAL A 4 3.77 2.53 1.29
C VAL A 4 3.10 3.89 1.50
N GLY A 5 3.43 4.57 2.58
CA GLY A 5 2.89 5.88 2.94
C GLY A 5 2.71 6.02 4.46
N VAL A 6 2.49 7.23 4.94
CA VAL A 6 2.34 7.49 6.38
C VAL A 6 1.03 6.94 6.93
N ASN A 7 0.92 6.84 8.25
CA ASN A 7 -0.32 6.40 8.89
C ASN A 7 -1.46 7.41 8.64
N GLY A 8 -2.68 6.89 8.45
CA GLY A 8 -3.89 7.71 8.27
C GLY A 8 -4.12 8.26 6.85
N VAL A 9 -3.22 7.99 5.89
CA VAL A 9 -3.42 8.40 4.49
C VAL A 9 -4.40 7.53 3.71
N GLY A 10 -4.85 6.41 4.27
CA GLY A 10 -5.82 5.52 3.61
C GLY A 10 -5.20 4.35 2.85
N LYS A 11 -4.00 3.87 3.21
CA LYS A 11 -3.36 2.70 2.58
C LYS A 11 -4.28 1.49 2.55
N THR A 12 -4.73 1.02 3.71
CA THR A 12 -5.56 -0.18 3.83
C THR A 12 -6.87 -0.08 3.04
N THR A 13 -7.49 1.10 3.03
CA THR A 13 -8.68 1.37 2.20
C THR A 13 -8.36 1.30 0.70
N THR A 14 -7.24 1.87 0.28
CA THR A 14 -6.77 1.82 -1.12
C THR A 14 -6.50 0.37 -1.53
N ILE A 15 -5.85 -0.41 -0.67
CA ILE A 15 -5.60 -1.85 -0.88
C ILE A 15 -6.92 -2.60 -1.09
N GLY A 16 -7.91 -2.38 -0.22
CA GLY A 16 -9.23 -3.02 -0.34
C GLY A 16 -9.91 -2.71 -1.67
N LYS A 17 -9.86 -1.45 -2.11
CA LYS A 17 -10.42 -1.02 -3.41
C LYS A 17 -9.67 -1.64 -4.59
N LEU A 18 -8.35 -1.67 -4.57
CA LEU A 18 -7.53 -2.30 -5.61
C LEU A 18 -7.79 -3.81 -5.68
N ALA A 19 -7.83 -4.49 -4.53
CA ALA A 19 -8.15 -5.92 -4.46
C ALA A 19 -9.51 -6.23 -5.07
N TYR A 20 -10.52 -5.38 -4.77
CA TYR A 20 -11.84 -5.51 -5.37
C TYR A 20 -11.80 -5.35 -6.90
N GLN A 21 -11.07 -4.36 -7.42
CA GLN A 21 -10.96 -4.12 -8.86
C GLN A 21 -10.26 -5.28 -9.57
N PHE A 22 -9.17 -5.80 -9.02
CA PHE A 22 -8.47 -6.96 -9.58
C PHE A 22 -9.35 -8.20 -9.56
N LYS A 23 -10.06 -8.45 -8.45
CA LYS A 23 -10.97 -9.58 -8.37
C LYS A 23 -12.14 -9.46 -9.35
N LYS A 24 -12.71 -8.26 -9.51
CA LYS A 24 -13.75 -7.99 -10.52
C LYS A 24 -13.24 -8.23 -11.95
N ALA A 25 -11.95 -8.02 -12.20
CA ALA A 25 -11.28 -8.34 -13.46
C ALA A 25 -10.90 -9.83 -13.61
N GLY A 26 -11.39 -10.70 -12.72
CA GLY A 26 -11.14 -12.15 -12.76
C GLY A 26 -9.77 -12.58 -12.26
N LYS A 27 -9.03 -11.70 -11.56
CA LYS A 27 -7.70 -12.00 -11.02
C LYS A 27 -7.77 -12.61 -9.63
N SER A 28 -6.91 -13.59 -9.36
CA SER A 28 -6.68 -14.11 -8.02
C SER A 28 -5.76 -13.18 -7.25
N VAL A 29 -6.18 -12.75 -6.05
CA VAL A 29 -5.50 -11.73 -5.24
C VAL A 29 -5.18 -12.27 -3.86
N TYR A 30 -3.98 -11.98 -3.36
CA TYR A 30 -3.54 -12.25 -1.99
C TYR A 30 -3.14 -10.95 -1.29
N LEU A 31 -3.54 -10.79 -0.03
CA LEU A 31 -3.18 -9.64 0.80
C LEU A 31 -2.21 -10.06 1.90
N GLY A 32 -1.20 -9.23 2.19
CA GLY A 32 -0.25 -9.42 3.27
C GLY A 32 -0.34 -8.29 4.29
N ALA A 33 -0.60 -8.64 5.57
CA ALA A 33 -0.74 -7.68 6.67
C ALA A 33 0.63 -7.42 7.34
N ALA A 34 1.51 -6.65 6.67
CA ALA A 34 2.85 -6.35 7.17
C ALA A 34 2.93 -5.12 8.10
N ASP A 35 1.83 -4.44 8.42
CA ASP A 35 1.75 -3.49 9.56
C ASP A 35 1.49 -4.25 10.87
N THR A 36 2.45 -5.08 11.27
CA THR A 36 2.31 -6.07 12.35
C THR A 36 2.23 -5.47 13.75
N PHE A 37 2.54 -4.18 13.91
CA PHE A 37 2.54 -3.50 15.21
C PHE A 37 1.23 -2.77 15.52
N ARG A 38 0.29 -2.73 14.59
CA ARG A 38 -1.00 -2.07 14.75
C ARG A 38 -2.13 -3.08 14.56
N ALA A 39 -2.68 -3.58 15.68
CA ALA A 39 -3.80 -4.53 15.66
C ALA A 39 -4.96 -4.04 14.79
N ALA A 40 -5.34 -2.77 14.93
CA ALA A 40 -6.42 -2.18 14.14
C ALA A 40 -6.14 -2.15 12.62
N ALA A 41 -4.86 -2.08 12.20
CA ALA A 41 -4.52 -2.14 10.78
C ALA A 41 -4.70 -3.55 10.23
N VAL A 42 -4.25 -4.56 10.98
CA VAL A 42 -4.43 -5.98 10.62
C VAL A 42 -5.92 -6.33 10.56
N GLU A 43 -6.70 -5.95 11.58
CA GLU A 43 -8.15 -6.17 11.61
C GLU A 43 -8.86 -5.47 10.44
N GLN A 44 -8.48 -4.25 10.12
CA GLN A 44 -9.06 -3.51 8.99
C GLN A 44 -8.75 -4.21 7.66
N LEU A 45 -7.55 -4.75 7.48
CA LEU A 45 -7.19 -5.50 6.28
C LEU A 45 -7.98 -6.81 6.20
N ASP A 46 -8.18 -7.52 7.31
CA ASP A 46 -9.02 -8.72 7.39
C ASP A 46 -10.47 -8.43 6.99
N ILE A 47 -11.04 -7.32 7.46
CA ILE A 47 -12.39 -6.89 7.08
C ILE A 47 -12.47 -6.66 5.55
N TRP A 48 -11.47 -6.02 4.97
CA TRP A 48 -11.40 -5.83 3.52
C TRP A 48 -11.25 -7.16 2.79
N GLY A 49 -10.35 -8.05 3.25
CA GLY A 49 -10.16 -9.39 2.68
C GLY A 49 -11.45 -10.19 2.66
N SER A 50 -12.17 -10.20 3.79
CA SER A 50 -13.48 -10.87 3.93
C SER A 50 -14.54 -10.25 3.01
N ARG A 51 -14.62 -8.92 2.95
CA ARG A 51 -15.59 -8.20 2.11
C ARG A 51 -15.37 -8.45 0.62
N VAL A 52 -14.13 -8.49 0.19
CA VAL A 52 -13.74 -8.73 -1.20
C VAL A 52 -13.70 -10.23 -1.52
N GLY A 53 -13.58 -11.08 -0.51
CA GLY A 53 -13.46 -12.53 -0.64
C GLY A 53 -12.07 -12.92 -1.17
N VAL A 54 -11.00 -12.36 -0.59
CA VAL A 54 -9.60 -12.66 -0.89
C VAL A 54 -8.86 -13.04 0.38
N PRO A 55 -7.89 -13.97 0.34
CA PRO A 55 -7.12 -14.37 1.51
C PRO A 55 -6.21 -13.25 2.01
N VAL A 56 -6.12 -13.15 3.34
CA VAL A 56 -5.20 -12.26 4.05
C VAL A 56 -4.19 -13.10 4.83
N ILE A 57 -2.92 -12.95 4.49
CA ILE A 57 -1.82 -13.60 5.20
C ILE A 57 -1.35 -12.66 6.30
N LYS A 58 -1.32 -13.15 7.52
CA LYS A 58 -0.91 -12.43 8.71
C LYS A 58 -0.16 -13.33 9.67
N GLN A 59 0.61 -12.74 10.55
CA GLN A 59 1.29 -13.42 11.65
C GLN A 59 0.86 -12.82 12.99
N LYS A 60 1.42 -13.31 14.10
CA LYS A 60 1.18 -12.73 15.43
C LYS A 60 1.61 -11.27 15.49
N MET A 61 0.96 -10.51 16.37
CA MET A 61 1.33 -9.12 16.64
C MET A 61 2.82 -8.98 16.96
N GLY A 62 3.47 -7.96 16.37
CA GLY A 62 4.90 -7.71 16.55
C GLY A 62 5.82 -8.66 15.78
N ALA A 63 5.30 -9.54 14.95
CA ALA A 63 6.13 -10.34 14.04
C ALA A 63 6.91 -9.45 13.06
N ASP A 64 8.00 -9.98 12.51
CA ASP A 64 8.79 -9.25 11.50
C ASP A 64 7.95 -8.99 10.24
N PRO A 65 7.71 -7.73 9.85
CA PRO A 65 6.97 -7.39 8.64
C PRO A 65 7.48 -8.07 7.38
N ALA A 66 8.80 -8.26 7.28
CA ALA A 66 9.41 -8.93 6.13
C ALA A 66 9.06 -10.43 6.08
N SER A 67 8.85 -11.08 7.23
CA SER A 67 8.41 -12.48 7.25
C SER A 67 6.96 -12.63 6.78
N VAL A 68 6.09 -11.66 7.10
CA VAL A 68 4.72 -11.65 6.57
C VAL A 68 4.72 -11.49 5.05
N ALA A 69 5.54 -10.60 4.51
CA ALA A 69 5.67 -10.43 3.05
C ALA A 69 6.20 -11.71 2.38
N TYR A 70 7.18 -12.37 3.00
CA TYR A 70 7.72 -13.64 2.53
C TYR A 70 6.65 -14.74 2.47
N ASP A 71 5.92 -14.94 3.57
CA ASP A 71 4.87 -15.97 3.64
C ASP A 71 3.72 -15.67 2.66
N THR A 72 3.36 -14.40 2.51
CA THR A 72 2.32 -13.98 1.57
C THR A 72 2.70 -14.34 0.13
N LEU A 73 3.94 -14.02 -0.28
CA LEU A 73 4.43 -14.32 -1.61
C LEU A 73 4.53 -15.83 -1.85
N ASN A 74 5.07 -16.61 -0.88
CA ASN A 74 5.12 -18.06 -1.02
C ASN A 74 3.73 -18.69 -1.15
N SER A 75 2.78 -18.26 -0.32
CA SER A 75 1.39 -18.72 -0.42
C SER A 75 0.77 -18.38 -1.78
N ALA A 76 1.02 -17.17 -2.27
CA ALA A 76 0.50 -16.73 -3.56
C ALA A 76 1.11 -17.51 -4.73
N VAL A 77 2.42 -17.74 -4.73
CA VAL A 77 3.12 -18.54 -5.75
C VAL A 77 2.62 -19.97 -5.75
N ALA A 78 2.50 -20.61 -4.56
CA ALA A 78 1.98 -21.98 -4.43
C ALA A 78 0.55 -22.15 -4.95
N ASN A 79 -0.24 -21.08 -4.96
CA ASN A 79 -1.63 -21.07 -5.42
C ASN A 79 -1.81 -20.38 -6.80
N ASN A 80 -0.72 -20.12 -7.53
CA ASN A 80 -0.73 -19.46 -8.83
C ASN A 80 -1.55 -18.16 -8.83
N ALA A 81 -1.38 -17.34 -7.79
CA ALA A 81 -2.07 -16.06 -7.68
C ALA A 81 -1.54 -15.03 -8.70
N ASP A 82 -2.44 -14.24 -9.27
CA ASP A 82 -2.09 -13.21 -10.25
C ASP A 82 -1.50 -11.96 -9.58
N VAL A 83 -2.00 -11.60 -8.39
CA VAL A 83 -1.67 -10.33 -7.72
C VAL A 83 -1.45 -10.54 -6.23
N VAL A 84 -0.38 -9.97 -5.71
CA VAL A 84 -0.10 -9.85 -4.28
C VAL A 84 -0.03 -8.38 -3.90
N ILE A 85 -0.72 -7.99 -2.81
CA ILE A 85 -0.66 -6.63 -2.27
C ILE A 85 -0.23 -6.69 -0.81
N ILE A 86 0.89 -6.03 -0.48
CA ILE A 86 1.44 -5.98 0.88
C ILE A 86 1.11 -4.62 1.52
N ASP A 87 0.35 -4.64 2.63
CA ASP A 87 0.11 -3.45 3.47
C ASP A 87 1.26 -3.27 4.45
N THR A 88 1.92 -2.11 4.43
CA THR A 88 3.09 -1.84 5.26
C THR A 88 2.81 -0.79 6.33
N ALA A 89 3.65 -0.77 7.37
CA ALA A 89 3.62 0.28 8.39
C ALA A 89 3.88 1.68 7.81
N GLY A 90 3.44 2.72 8.52
CA GLY A 90 3.61 4.11 8.10
C GLY A 90 3.98 5.05 9.25
N ARG A 91 4.74 4.57 10.25
CA ARG A 91 5.08 5.30 11.48
C ARG A 91 6.25 6.28 11.24
N LEU A 92 5.94 7.49 10.76
CA LEU A 92 6.95 8.47 10.38
C LEU A 92 7.73 9.08 11.57
N HIS A 93 7.25 8.94 12.81
CA HIS A 93 7.97 9.42 14.00
C HIS A 93 9.30 8.67 14.23
N ASN A 94 9.44 7.43 13.76
CA ASN A 94 10.70 6.70 13.65
C ASN A 94 11.05 6.50 12.17
N LYS A 95 11.39 7.59 11.50
CA LYS A 95 11.62 7.64 10.06
C LYS A 95 12.69 6.66 9.59
N VAL A 96 13.85 6.65 10.27
CA VAL A 96 14.97 5.78 9.90
C VAL A 96 14.59 4.31 10.05
N GLY A 97 13.96 3.95 11.17
CA GLY A 97 13.50 2.58 11.41
C GLY A 97 12.48 2.12 10.37
N LEU A 98 11.51 3.00 10.03
CA LEU A 98 10.52 2.71 9.00
C LEU A 98 11.16 2.50 7.63
N MET A 99 12.07 3.36 7.19
CA MET A 99 12.71 3.25 5.89
C MET A 99 13.56 1.97 5.78
N ASN A 100 14.28 1.60 6.85
CA ASN A 100 15.02 0.33 6.92
C ASN A 100 14.07 -0.88 6.85
N GLU A 101 12.94 -0.84 7.55
CA GLU A 101 11.92 -1.89 7.52
C GLU A 101 11.35 -2.07 6.10
N LEU A 102 10.99 -0.98 5.44
CA LEU A 102 10.48 -1.02 4.06
C LEU A 102 11.51 -1.55 3.08
N THR A 103 12.76 -1.13 3.19
CA THR A 103 13.87 -1.66 2.37
C THR A 103 14.05 -3.17 2.62
N LYS A 104 13.96 -3.62 3.87
CA LYS A 104 14.02 -5.05 4.21
C LYS A 104 12.89 -5.84 3.58
N ILE A 105 11.64 -5.35 3.67
CA ILE A 105 10.48 -5.98 3.03
C ILE A 105 10.73 -6.14 1.53
N LYS A 106 11.11 -5.05 0.84
CA LYS A 106 11.43 -5.07 -0.58
C LYS A 106 12.48 -6.13 -0.94
N ASN A 107 13.58 -6.18 -0.19
CA ASN A 107 14.65 -7.13 -0.43
C ASN A 107 14.23 -8.59 -0.20
N VAL A 108 13.34 -8.82 0.78
CA VAL A 108 12.80 -10.17 1.05
C VAL A 108 11.83 -10.59 -0.05
N MET A 109 11.01 -9.69 -0.57
CA MET A 109 10.12 -9.98 -1.70
C MET A 109 10.89 -10.47 -2.92
N LYS A 110 12.06 -9.87 -3.24
CA LYS A 110 12.95 -10.28 -4.34
C LYS A 110 13.51 -11.69 -4.18
N LYS A 111 13.61 -12.21 -2.96
CA LYS A 111 14.08 -13.59 -2.72
C LYS A 111 13.07 -14.64 -3.13
N VAL A 112 11.78 -14.30 -3.14
CA VAL A 112 10.69 -15.22 -3.54
C VAL A 112 10.38 -15.04 -5.03
N VAL A 113 10.24 -13.79 -5.47
CA VAL A 113 9.99 -13.44 -6.87
C VAL A 113 11.04 -12.40 -7.27
N PRO A 114 11.98 -12.74 -8.18
CA PRO A 114 13.14 -11.88 -8.50
C PRO A 114 12.79 -10.44 -8.91
N ASP A 115 11.67 -10.26 -9.60
CA ASP A 115 11.20 -8.95 -10.07
C ASP A 115 10.27 -8.23 -9.07
N ALA A 116 10.01 -8.84 -7.90
CA ALA A 116 9.16 -8.21 -6.89
C ALA A 116 9.91 -7.14 -6.08
N PRO A 117 9.20 -6.10 -5.63
CA PRO A 117 7.84 -5.72 -6.02
C PRO A 117 7.83 -5.11 -7.43
N ASN A 118 6.94 -5.57 -8.31
CA ASN A 118 6.77 -4.99 -9.66
C ASN A 118 6.26 -3.55 -9.58
N GLU A 119 5.50 -3.23 -8.53
CA GLU A 119 5.01 -1.89 -8.23
C GLU A 119 5.21 -1.55 -6.76
N VAL A 120 5.75 -0.37 -6.49
CA VAL A 120 5.74 0.28 -5.17
C VAL A 120 4.78 1.46 -5.24
N LEU A 121 3.61 1.28 -4.64
CA LEU A 121 2.53 2.26 -4.63
C LEU A 121 2.62 3.15 -3.40
N LEU A 122 2.95 4.41 -3.59
CA LEU A 122 2.91 5.43 -2.55
C LEU A 122 1.51 6.01 -2.41
N VAL A 123 0.92 5.91 -1.22
CA VAL A 123 -0.37 6.55 -0.92
C VAL A 123 -0.11 7.85 -0.19
N LEU A 124 -0.63 8.95 -0.73
CA LEU A 124 -0.52 10.29 -0.18
C LEU A 124 -1.90 10.87 0.12
N ASP A 125 -1.97 11.69 1.15
CA ASP A 125 -3.17 12.48 1.50
C ASP A 125 -3.10 13.83 0.79
N GLY A 126 -4.05 14.11 -0.08
CA GLY A 126 -4.14 15.35 -0.86
C GLY A 126 -4.24 16.61 -0.02
N SER A 127 -4.67 16.51 1.25
CA SER A 127 -4.77 17.64 2.17
C SER A 127 -3.43 18.09 2.77
N THR A 128 -2.37 17.29 2.66
CA THR A 128 -1.08 17.55 3.32
C THR A 128 -0.22 18.63 2.63
N GLY A 129 -0.55 19.01 1.40
CA GLY A 129 0.18 20.06 0.68
C GLY A 129 1.68 19.77 0.53
N GLN A 130 2.54 20.73 0.85
CA GLN A 130 3.99 20.63 0.70
C GLN A 130 4.62 19.45 1.46
N ASN A 131 4.03 19.00 2.56
CA ASN A 131 4.52 17.82 3.29
C ASN A 131 4.47 16.54 2.43
N ALA A 132 3.60 16.49 1.42
CA ALA A 132 3.55 15.37 0.49
C ALA A 132 4.84 15.24 -0.34
N PHE A 133 5.50 16.33 -0.69
CA PHE A 133 6.79 16.29 -1.38
C PHE A 133 7.88 15.61 -0.55
N GLU A 134 8.00 16.01 0.71
CA GLU A 134 9.00 15.41 1.61
C GLU A 134 8.71 13.92 1.83
N GLN A 135 7.44 13.55 1.97
CA GLN A 135 7.04 12.14 2.05
C GLN A 135 7.44 11.40 0.76
N ALA A 136 7.06 11.91 -0.40
CA ALA A 136 7.39 11.28 -1.69
C ALA A 136 8.91 11.07 -1.84
N LYS A 137 9.71 12.09 -1.50
CA LYS A 137 11.18 12.00 -1.53
C LYS A 137 11.71 10.87 -0.65
N GLN A 138 11.25 10.80 0.61
CA GLN A 138 11.74 9.83 1.58
C GLN A 138 11.38 8.39 1.20
N PHE A 139 10.13 8.16 0.81
CA PHE A 139 9.69 6.83 0.40
C PHE A 139 10.37 6.40 -0.91
N THR A 140 10.55 7.32 -1.87
CA THR A 140 11.25 7.01 -3.13
C THR A 140 12.70 6.61 -2.89
N LEU A 141 13.42 7.32 -2.01
CA LEU A 141 14.80 6.97 -1.67
C LEU A 141 14.92 5.58 -1.03
N ALA A 142 13.94 5.17 -0.20
CA ALA A 142 13.98 3.89 0.50
C ALA A 142 13.50 2.70 -0.34
N THR A 143 12.51 2.91 -1.22
CA THR A 143 11.77 1.81 -1.86
C THR A 143 11.68 1.90 -3.37
N GLU A 144 12.15 2.99 -3.99
CA GLU A 144 12.04 3.23 -5.44
C GLU A 144 10.55 3.21 -5.87
N VAL A 145 9.78 4.16 -5.34
CA VAL A 145 8.36 4.32 -5.67
C VAL A 145 8.15 4.41 -7.18
N THR A 146 7.25 3.60 -7.72
CA THR A 146 6.93 3.55 -9.16
C THR A 146 5.60 4.21 -9.49
N ALA A 147 4.68 4.20 -8.53
CA ALA A 147 3.33 4.72 -8.70
C ALA A 147 2.83 5.44 -7.46
N MET A 148 1.86 6.34 -7.60
CA MET A 148 1.19 6.97 -6.48
C MET A 148 -0.33 6.93 -6.58
N ALA A 149 -0.95 6.88 -5.41
CA ALA A 149 -2.38 7.05 -5.22
C ALA A 149 -2.63 8.24 -4.30
N ILE A 150 -3.61 9.06 -4.62
CA ILE A 150 -3.98 10.22 -3.83
C ILE A 150 -5.35 10.00 -3.20
N THR A 151 -5.43 10.26 -1.91
CA THR A 151 -6.67 10.18 -1.14
C THR A 151 -7.14 11.57 -0.70
N LYS A 152 -8.41 11.69 -0.31
CA LYS A 152 -9.00 12.90 0.26
C LYS A 152 -8.87 14.16 -0.62
N LEU A 153 -8.89 14.01 -1.94
CA LEU A 153 -8.82 15.12 -2.88
C LEU A 153 -10.07 16.01 -2.85
N ASP A 154 -11.20 15.42 -2.53
CA ASP A 154 -12.53 16.05 -2.46
C ASP A 154 -12.64 17.12 -1.35
N GLY A 155 -11.75 17.10 -0.36
CA GLY A 155 -11.73 18.02 0.77
C GLY A 155 -10.67 19.13 0.68
N THR A 156 -9.97 19.31 -0.45
CA THR A 156 -8.80 20.20 -0.47
C THR A 156 -8.58 20.93 -1.79
N ALA A 157 -8.21 22.22 -1.69
CA ALA A 157 -7.67 23.01 -2.80
C ALA A 157 -6.16 22.74 -3.06
N LYS A 158 -5.52 21.89 -2.24
CA LYS A 158 -4.06 21.65 -2.29
C LYS A 158 -3.64 20.55 -3.25
N GLY A 159 -4.59 19.94 -3.99
CA GLY A 159 -4.33 18.83 -4.90
C GLY A 159 -3.30 19.10 -6.00
N GLY A 160 -3.02 20.35 -6.34
CA GLY A 160 -2.00 20.73 -7.32
C GLY A 160 -0.58 20.27 -6.98
N VAL A 161 -0.28 20.02 -5.71
CA VAL A 161 1.02 19.46 -5.28
C VAL A 161 1.33 18.11 -5.93
N VAL A 162 0.30 17.35 -6.27
CA VAL A 162 0.42 16.02 -6.88
C VAL A 162 1.07 16.08 -8.25
N ILE A 163 0.74 17.12 -9.04
CA ILE A 163 1.33 17.34 -10.38
C ILE A 163 2.83 17.57 -10.23
N GLY A 164 3.24 18.41 -9.26
CA GLY A 164 4.64 18.65 -8.99
C GLY A 164 5.41 17.41 -8.53
N ILE A 165 4.81 16.56 -7.70
CA ILE A 165 5.41 15.29 -7.27
C ILE A 165 5.58 14.35 -8.47
N SER A 166 4.53 14.19 -9.29
CA SER A 166 4.59 13.34 -10.49
C SER A 166 5.68 13.78 -11.45
N ASP A 167 5.80 15.08 -11.69
CA ASP A 167 6.82 15.62 -12.58
C ASP A 167 8.23 15.50 -12.01
N GLN A 168 8.43 15.88 -10.75
CA GLN A 168 9.75 15.89 -10.12
C GLN A 168 10.34 14.49 -9.92
N PHE A 169 9.53 13.53 -9.50
CA PHE A 169 9.99 12.17 -9.19
C PHE A 169 9.73 11.17 -10.31
N LYS A 170 9.08 11.61 -11.41
CA LYS A 170 8.68 10.76 -12.55
C LYS A 170 7.82 9.56 -12.10
N ILE A 171 6.97 9.79 -11.09
CA ILE A 171 6.07 8.79 -10.53
C ILE A 171 4.70 8.89 -11.22
N CYS A 172 4.19 7.77 -11.71
CA CYS A 172 2.89 7.72 -12.36
C CYS A 172 1.75 7.87 -11.35
N LEU A 173 0.79 8.76 -11.61
CA LEU A 173 -0.46 8.84 -10.85
C LEU A 173 -1.40 7.76 -11.36
N LEU A 174 -1.53 6.64 -10.61
CA LEU A 174 -2.39 5.52 -11.01
C LEU A 174 -3.82 5.64 -10.51
N TYR A 175 -4.03 6.30 -9.38
CA TYR A 175 -5.32 6.24 -8.71
C TYR A 175 -5.59 7.48 -7.86
N THR A 176 -6.81 8.03 -8.03
CA THR A 176 -7.39 9.00 -7.11
C THR A 176 -8.55 8.34 -6.39
N SER A 177 -8.50 8.26 -5.07
CA SER A 177 -9.60 7.66 -4.31
C SER A 177 -10.65 8.72 -4.01
N PRO A 178 -11.90 8.53 -4.48
CA PRO A 178 -13.01 9.36 -4.06
C PRO A 178 -13.26 9.19 -2.56
N SER A 179 -13.99 10.15 -1.98
CA SER A 179 -14.42 10.11 -0.58
C SER A 179 -15.19 8.82 -0.25
N PRO A 180 -15.17 8.35 1.00
CA PRO A 180 -16.04 7.24 1.44
C PRO A 180 -17.53 7.44 1.13
N ARG A 181 -17.97 8.68 0.93
CA ARG A 181 -19.36 9.00 0.55
C ARG A 181 -19.72 8.51 -0.86
N ASP A 182 -18.76 8.44 -1.78
CA ASP A 182 -19.02 7.99 -3.15
C ASP A 182 -19.19 6.47 -3.29
N LEU A 183 -18.88 5.71 -2.23
CA LEU A 183 -19.13 4.27 -2.17
C LEU A 183 -20.62 3.94 -1.89
N SER A 184 -21.42 4.93 -1.48
CA SER A 184 -22.86 4.74 -1.19
C SER A 184 -23.76 4.80 -2.42
N THR A 185 -23.24 5.22 -3.56
CA THR A 185 -24.02 5.45 -4.80
C THR A 185 -23.85 4.38 -5.87
N SER A 186 -22.99 3.37 -5.68
CA SER A 186 -22.95 2.20 -6.56
C SER A 186 -23.78 1.07 -5.96
N ARG A 187 -25.09 1.16 -6.11
CA ARG A 187 -26.00 0.02 -6.05
C ARG A 187 -26.08 -0.66 -7.40
#